data_28979487655f8c21b15e1152b5b2bfb2
#
_entry.id   28979487655f8c21b15e1152b5b2bfb2
#
_cell.length_a   1.000
_cell.length_b   1.000
_cell.length_c   1.000
_cell.angle_alpha   90.00
_cell.angle_beta   90.00
_cell.angle_gamma   90.00
#
_symmetry.space_group_name_H-M   'P 1'
#
loop_
_entity.id
_entity.type
_entity.pdbx_description
1 polymer ?
#
loop_
_entity_poly.entity_id
_entity_poly.type
_entity_poly.pdbx_seq_one_letter_code
_entity_poly.pdbx_strand_id
1 'polypeptide(L)'
;MALNFTPKNRNSRILAVGAYRPSRIIPNSDIVDRIESSDEWIRERSGIESRRFAGPDESVISMSEAACRQALERSGISMADVDAVIVATITYPFQTPSAATELIALLGNPKAAAFDISAACAGFCYGVGMASDLIRSGSANYVLVVGVEKLSDFTDPDDRGTAFIFADGAG
;
A
#
# COMPACT_ATOMS: atom_id res chain seq x y z
N MET A 1 -18.44 -13.75 0.01
CA MET A 1 -19.31 -13.72 1.22
C MET A 1 -19.80 -12.29 1.43
N ALA A 2 -21.06 -12.06 1.76
CA ALA A 2 -21.49 -10.71 2.11
C ALA A 2 -20.99 -10.38 3.54
N LEU A 3 -20.67 -9.12 3.79
CA LEU A 3 -20.32 -8.64 5.14
C LEU A 3 -21.49 -8.91 6.09
N ASN A 4 -21.19 -9.40 7.29
CA ASN A 4 -22.18 -9.72 8.31
C ASN A 4 -22.35 -8.52 9.25
N PHE A 5 -23.55 -8.00 9.38
CA PHE A 5 -23.88 -6.85 10.24
C PHE A 5 -24.40 -7.22 11.63
N THR A 6 -24.23 -8.46 12.06
CA THR A 6 -24.60 -8.83 13.43
C THR A 6 -23.57 -8.28 14.42
N PRO A 7 -23.93 -7.31 15.28
CA PRO A 7 -23.00 -6.72 16.23
C PRO A 7 -22.40 -7.77 17.15
N LYS A 8 -21.09 -7.81 17.25
CA LYS A 8 -20.35 -8.62 18.20
C LYS A 8 -19.33 -7.72 18.90
N ASN A 9 -19.30 -7.77 20.20
CA ASN A 9 -18.30 -7.04 20.99
C ASN A 9 -16.96 -7.76 20.86
N ARG A 10 -16.14 -7.34 19.87
CA ARG A 10 -14.85 -7.95 19.55
C ARG A 10 -13.74 -6.90 19.64
N ASN A 11 -12.55 -7.36 19.95
CA ASN A 11 -11.33 -6.59 19.80
C ASN A 11 -10.64 -6.98 18.49
N SER A 12 -9.98 -6.01 17.84
CA SER A 12 -9.13 -6.24 16.68
C SER A 12 -7.65 -6.24 17.09
N ARG A 13 -6.84 -6.91 16.32
CA ARG A 13 -5.38 -6.91 16.44
C ARG A 13 -4.72 -7.07 15.08
N ILE A 14 -3.52 -6.54 14.93
CA ILE A 14 -2.67 -6.82 13.78
C ILE A 14 -2.04 -8.20 13.99
N LEU A 15 -2.19 -9.10 13.01
CA LEU A 15 -1.66 -10.46 13.06
C LEU A 15 -0.24 -10.52 12.46
N ALA A 16 -0.04 -9.85 11.34
CA ALA A 16 1.24 -9.78 10.66
C ALA A 16 1.31 -8.54 9.79
N VAL A 17 2.51 -8.20 9.36
CA VAL A 17 2.79 -7.18 8.36
C VAL A 17 3.64 -7.79 7.24
N GLY A 18 3.38 -7.32 6.02
CA GLY A 18 4.19 -7.61 4.85
C GLY A 18 4.62 -6.30 4.20
N ALA A 19 5.65 -6.35 3.38
CA ALA A 19 6.12 -5.19 2.65
C ALA A 19 6.75 -5.60 1.32
N TYR A 20 6.64 -4.73 0.35
CA TYR A 20 7.39 -4.80 -0.88
C TYR A 20 8.13 -3.49 -1.13
N ARG A 21 9.39 -3.60 -1.47
CA ARG A 21 10.24 -2.46 -1.85
C ARG A 21 10.84 -2.75 -3.22
N PRO A 22 10.62 -1.91 -4.22
CA PRO A 22 11.21 -2.05 -5.55
C PRO A 22 12.72 -2.30 -5.50
N SER A 23 13.25 -3.02 -6.49
CA SER A 23 14.66 -3.38 -6.51
C SER A 23 15.58 -2.21 -6.87
N ARG A 24 15.09 -1.27 -7.69
CA ARG A 24 15.88 -0.14 -8.18
C ARG A 24 16.11 0.89 -7.08
N ILE A 25 17.35 1.07 -6.69
CA ILE A 25 17.79 2.07 -5.70
C ILE A 25 18.25 3.32 -6.45
N ILE A 26 17.72 4.47 -6.04
CA ILE A 26 18.08 5.79 -6.56
C ILE A 26 18.74 6.58 -5.42
N PRO A 27 20.07 6.68 -5.38
CA PRO A 27 20.77 7.52 -4.40
C PRO A 27 20.54 9.01 -4.69
N ASN A 28 20.81 9.85 -3.70
CA ASN A 28 20.69 11.30 -3.87
C ASN A 28 21.54 11.83 -5.03
N SER A 29 22.75 11.25 -5.27
CA SER A 29 23.63 11.62 -6.37
C SER A 29 22.99 11.56 -7.75
N ASP A 30 21.97 10.71 -7.92
CA ASP A 30 21.30 10.52 -9.22
C ASP A 30 20.24 11.60 -9.53
N ILE A 31 19.87 12.41 -8.52
CA ILE A 31 18.81 13.41 -8.66
C ILE A 31 19.25 14.84 -8.37
N VAL A 32 20.34 15.04 -7.63
CA VAL A 32 20.73 16.38 -7.12
C VAL A 32 20.96 17.40 -8.23
N ASP A 33 21.58 16.99 -9.35
CA ASP A 33 21.84 17.90 -10.46
C ASP A 33 20.55 18.36 -11.14
N ARG A 34 19.55 17.49 -11.23
CA ARG A 34 18.25 17.79 -11.83
C ARG A 34 17.42 18.79 -11.02
N ILE A 35 17.53 18.72 -9.71
CA ILE A 35 16.74 19.56 -8.79
C ILE A 35 17.57 20.72 -8.21
N GLU A 36 18.75 21.00 -8.76
CA GLU A 36 19.66 22.07 -8.29
C GLU A 36 19.87 22.01 -6.77
N SER A 37 20.27 20.83 -6.26
CA SER A 37 20.39 20.56 -4.82
C SER A 37 21.72 19.86 -4.48
N SER A 38 21.84 19.34 -3.25
CA SER A 38 22.97 18.53 -2.80
C SER A 38 22.51 17.38 -1.92
N ASP A 39 23.32 16.33 -1.79
CA ASP A 39 23.08 15.22 -0.88
C ASP A 39 22.95 15.72 0.58
N GLU A 40 23.83 16.64 0.98
CA GLU A 40 23.79 17.24 2.31
C GLU A 40 22.46 17.96 2.58
N TRP A 41 22.00 18.79 1.65
CA TRP A 41 20.72 19.48 1.76
C TRP A 41 19.53 18.54 1.94
N ILE A 42 19.50 17.41 1.19
CA ILE A 42 18.44 16.40 1.31
C ILE A 42 18.50 15.70 2.66
N ARG A 43 19.70 15.27 3.09
CA ARG A 43 19.90 14.56 4.37
C ARG A 43 19.55 15.42 5.58
N GLU A 44 19.97 16.67 5.60
CA GLU A 44 19.65 17.57 6.70
C GLU A 44 18.15 17.77 6.91
N ARG A 45 17.36 17.79 5.82
CA ARG A 45 15.92 18.05 5.86
C ARG A 45 15.06 16.81 6.05
N SER A 46 15.50 15.68 5.56
CA SER A 46 14.66 14.48 5.48
C SER A 46 15.30 13.21 6.03
N GLY A 47 16.62 13.20 6.20
CA GLY A 47 17.36 12.00 6.52
C GLY A 47 17.47 11.01 5.35
N ILE A 48 16.93 11.33 4.17
CA ILE A 48 16.89 10.41 3.02
C ILE A 48 18.26 10.35 2.36
N GLU A 49 18.80 9.14 2.24
CA GLU A 49 20.05 8.84 1.52
C GLU A 49 19.77 8.29 0.11
N SER A 50 18.69 7.53 -0.02
CA SER A 50 18.25 6.94 -1.27
C SER A 50 16.76 6.64 -1.20
N ARG A 51 16.13 6.42 -2.36
CA ARG A 51 14.76 5.95 -2.49
C ARG A 51 14.71 4.79 -3.46
N ARG A 52 13.53 4.14 -3.53
CA ARG A 52 13.31 3.06 -4.47
C ARG A 52 12.23 3.45 -5.45
N PHE A 53 12.50 3.24 -6.73
CA PHE A 53 11.54 3.43 -7.79
C PHE A 53 11.21 2.11 -8.46
N ALA A 54 9.93 1.90 -8.69
CA ALA A 54 9.41 0.74 -9.38
C ALA A 54 9.89 0.73 -10.84
N GLY A 55 10.23 -0.44 -11.31
CA GLY A 55 10.54 -0.67 -12.71
C GLY A 55 9.28 -0.77 -13.58
N PRO A 56 9.45 -0.96 -14.91
CA PRO A 56 8.33 -1.05 -15.82
C PRO A 56 7.40 -2.25 -15.55
N ASP A 57 7.92 -3.32 -14.97
CA ASP A 57 7.16 -4.54 -14.64
C ASP A 57 6.58 -4.51 -13.23
N GLU A 58 6.86 -3.47 -12.45
CA GLU A 58 6.37 -3.27 -11.09
C GLU A 58 5.20 -2.27 -11.10
N SER A 59 4.02 -2.74 -10.76
CA SER A 59 2.79 -1.95 -10.69
C SER A 59 2.26 -1.83 -9.26
N VAL A 60 1.30 -0.93 -9.04
CA VAL A 60 0.54 -0.86 -7.77
C VAL A 60 0.01 -2.25 -7.39
N ILE A 61 -0.50 -3.00 -8.35
CA ILE A 61 -1.06 -4.34 -8.11
C ILE A 61 0.02 -5.36 -7.77
N SER A 62 1.11 -5.44 -8.55
CA SER A 62 2.17 -6.42 -8.29
C SER A 62 2.91 -6.18 -6.97
N MET A 63 3.14 -4.92 -6.62
CA MET A 63 3.71 -4.54 -5.32
C MET A 63 2.78 -4.90 -4.17
N SER A 64 1.48 -4.62 -4.31
CA SER A 64 0.45 -4.98 -3.32
C SER A 64 0.36 -6.50 -3.14
N GLU A 65 0.35 -7.26 -4.24
CA GLU A 65 0.31 -8.71 -4.20
C GLU A 65 1.49 -9.28 -3.40
N ALA A 66 2.70 -8.81 -3.68
CA ALA A 66 3.90 -9.28 -2.98
C ALA A 66 3.85 -8.98 -1.48
N ALA A 67 3.43 -7.78 -1.09
CA ALA A 67 3.25 -7.41 0.32
C ALA A 67 2.17 -8.26 1.01
N CYS A 68 1.02 -8.46 0.35
CA CYS A 68 -0.06 -9.30 0.88
C CYS A 68 0.35 -10.75 1.06
N ARG A 69 1.02 -11.35 0.09
CA ARG A 69 1.49 -12.74 0.19
C ARG A 69 2.43 -12.92 1.37
N GLN A 70 3.33 -11.96 1.59
CA GLN A 70 4.23 -11.98 2.75
C GLN A 70 3.46 -11.86 4.08
N ALA A 71 2.45 -10.99 4.16
CA ALA A 71 1.62 -10.85 5.36
C ALA A 71 0.80 -12.12 5.64
N LEU A 72 0.21 -12.73 4.61
CA LEU A 72 -0.54 -13.99 4.72
C LEU A 72 0.36 -15.15 5.19
N GLU A 73 1.53 -15.29 4.59
CA GLU A 73 2.52 -16.30 5.00
C GLU A 73 2.90 -16.15 6.48
N ARG A 74 3.23 -14.93 6.90
CA ARG A 74 3.64 -14.64 8.29
C ARG A 74 2.50 -14.81 9.30
N SER A 75 1.28 -14.55 8.90
CA SER A 75 0.11 -14.71 9.77
C SER A 75 -0.38 -16.15 9.87
N GLY A 76 -0.05 -17.00 8.90
CA GLY A 76 -0.61 -18.33 8.73
C GLY A 76 -2.09 -18.33 8.32
N ILE A 77 -2.65 -17.19 7.94
CA ILE A 77 -4.04 -17.08 7.49
C ILE A 77 -4.13 -17.40 6.00
N SER A 78 -5.08 -18.26 5.64
CA SER A 78 -5.39 -18.50 4.24
C SER A 78 -6.10 -17.30 3.63
N MET A 79 -5.77 -16.96 2.38
CA MET A 79 -6.52 -15.95 1.63
C MET A 79 -8.01 -16.29 1.54
N ALA A 80 -8.38 -17.57 1.53
CA ALA A 80 -9.77 -18.03 1.51
C ALA A 80 -10.57 -17.59 2.75
N ASP A 81 -9.89 -17.30 3.86
CA ASP A 81 -10.50 -16.86 5.12
C ASP A 81 -10.59 -15.33 5.24
N VAL A 82 -9.98 -14.58 4.32
CA VAL A 82 -10.03 -13.11 4.29
C VAL A 82 -11.41 -12.65 3.84
N ASP A 83 -12.07 -11.85 4.66
CA ASP A 83 -13.40 -11.34 4.41
C ASP A 83 -13.41 -10.02 3.62
N ALA A 84 -12.36 -9.22 3.77
CA ALA A 84 -12.25 -7.93 3.07
C ALA A 84 -10.80 -7.54 2.77
N VAL A 85 -10.60 -6.81 1.67
CA VAL A 85 -9.35 -6.18 1.27
C VAL A 85 -9.60 -4.70 1.04
N ILE A 86 -8.82 -3.86 1.71
CA ILE A 86 -8.84 -2.40 1.59
C ILE A 86 -7.50 -1.96 1.03
N VAL A 87 -7.50 -1.29 -0.12
CA VAL A 87 -6.29 -0.71 -0.70
C VAL A 87 -6.33 0.80 -0.55
N ALA A 88 -5.33 1.35 0.13
CA ALA A 88 -5.11 2.78 0.25
C ALA A 88 -4.07 3.22 -0.78
N THR A 89 -4.52 3.96 -1.80
CA THR A 89 -3.66 4.43 -2.89
C THR A 89 -4.23 5.68 -3.55
N ILE A 90 -3.36 6.51 -4.11
CA ILE A 90 -3.70 7.63 -5.00
C ILE A 90 -3.04 7.47 -6.38
N THR A 91 -2.25 6.42 -6.59
CA THR A 91 -1.47 6.21 -7.81
C THR A 91 -1.97 5.05 -8.67
N TYR A 92 -3.09 4.43 -8.30
CA TYR A 92 -3.72 3.44 -9.16
C TYR A 92 -4.47 4.14 -10.31
N PRO A 93 -4.18 3.81 -11.59
CA PRO A 93 -4.62 4.64 -12.72
C PRO A 93 -6.09 4.44 -13.12
N PHE A 94 -6.76 3.41 -12.60
CA PHE A 94 -8.13 3.08 -12.99
C PHE A 94 -9.12 3.31 -11.84
N GLN A 95 -10.30 3.80 -12.17
CA GLN A 95 -11.39 3.90 -11.20
C GLN A 95 -12.17 2.58 -11.08
N THR A 96 -12.22 1.81 -12.17
CA THR A 96 -12.94 0.54 -12.27
C THR A 96 -12.24 -0.38 -13.25
N PRO A 97 -11.94 -1.65 -12.87
CA PRO A 97 -12.09 -2.17 -11.50
C PRO A 97 -11.17 -1.45 -10.51
N SER A 98 -11.50 -1.47 -9.22
CA SER A 98 -10.60 -0.92 -8.19
C SER A 98 -9.34 -1.77 -8.02
N ALA A 99 -8.25 -1.19 -7.48
CA ALA A 99 -7.03 -1.95 -7.18
C ALA A 99 -7.31 -3.14 -6.25
N ALA A 100 -8.13 -2.96 -5.24
CA ALA A 100 -8.53 -4.03 -4.33
C ALA A 100 -9.25 -5.17 -5.06
N THR A 101 -10.09 -4.85 -6.07
CA THR A 101 -10.81 -5.87 -6.85
C THR A 101 -9.87 -6.71 -7.71
N GLU A 102 -8.90 -6.08 -8.37
CA GLU A 102 -7.87 -6.83 -9.10
C GLU A 102 -7.01 -7.69 -8.16
N LEU A 103 -6.64 -7.11 -7.03
CA LEU A 103 -5.79 -7.78 -6.05
C LEU A 103 -6.45 -9.06 -5.48
N ILE A 104 -7.75 -9.04 -5.13
CA ILE A 104 -8.43 -10.24 -4.63
C ILE A 104 -8.54 -11.33 -5.69
N ALA A 105 -8.65 -10.96 -6.97
CA ALA A 105 -8.65 -11.92 -8.08
C ALA A 105 -7.29 -12.63 -8.18
N LEU A 106 -6.18 -11.87 -8.13
CA LEU A 106 -4.82 -12.41 -8.15
C LEU A 106 -4.48 -13.25 -6.92
N LEU A 107 -4.97 -12.85 -5.74
CA LEU A 107 -4.77 -13.59 -4.50
C LEU A 107 -5.68 -14.83 -4.39
N GLY A 108 -6.64 -15.00 -5.29
CA GLY A 108 -7.48 -16.20 -5.40
C GLY A 108 -8.71 -16.22 -4.50
N ASN A 109 -9.19 -15.06 -4.02
CA ASN A 109 -10.44 -14.98 -3.25
C ASN A 109 -11.41 -13.94 -3.82
N PRO A 110 -12.08 -14.20 -4.96
CA PRO A 110 -13.01 -13.25 -5.55
C PRO A 110 -14.28 -12.99 -4.74
N LYS A 111 -14.44 -13.65 -3.60
CA LYS A 111 -15.61 -13.50 -2.70
C LYS A 111 -15.38 -12.48 -1.59
N ALA A 112 -14.15 -12.09 -1.33
CA ALA A 112 -13.86 -11.05 -0.35
C ALA A 112 -14.48 -9.71 -0.77
N ALA A 113 -14.93 -8.91 0.18
CA ALA A 113 -15.25 -7.51 -0.10
C ALA A 113 -13.96 -6.76 -0.50
N ALA A 114 -14.03 -5.91 -1.52
CA ALA A 114 -12.85 -5.23 -2.03
C ALA A 114 -13.18 -3.79 -2.40
N PHE A 115 -12.41 -2.83 -1.88
CA PHE A 115 -12.57 -1.42 -2.21
C PHE A 115 -11.29 -0.63 -1.92
N ASP A 116 -11.13 0.46 -2.66
CA ASP A 116 -10.03 1.39 -2.50
C ASP A 116 -10.45 2.57 -1.63
N ILE A 117 -9.47 3.15 -0.93
CA ILE A 117 -9.62 4.45 -0.27
C ILE A 117 -8.54 5.40 -0.78
N SER A 118 -8.96 6.63 -1.08
CA SER A 118 -8.08 7.69 -1.57
C SER A 118 -7.97 8.78 -0.51
N ALA A 119 -6.89 8.73 0.29
CA ALA A 119 -6.63 9.70 1.35
C ALA A 119 -5.13 10.01 1.51
N ALA A 120 -4.34 9.81 0.45
CA ALA A 120 -2.91 10.04 0.41
C ALA A 120 -2.20 9.48 1.67
N CYS A 121 -1.33 10.26 2.32
CA CYS A 121 -0.55 9.81 3.48
C CYS A 121 -1.38 9.30 4.67
N ALA A 122 -2.65 9.66 4.78
CA ALA A 122 -3.55 9.20 5.83
C ALA A 122 -4.28 7.89 5.47
N GLY A 123 -4.22 7.46 4.20
CA GLY A 123 -4.99 6.35 3.67
C GLY A 123 -4.80 5.04 4.45
N PHE A 124 -3.54 4.65 4.71
CA PHE A 124 -3.25 3.43 5.47
C PHE A 124 -3.83 3.49 6.90
N CYS A 125 -3.67 4.61 7.59
CA CYS A 125 -4.23 4.79 8.94
C CYS A 125 -5.76 4.68 8.95
N TYR A 126 -6.42 5.28 7.96
CA TYR A 126 -7.87 5.18 7.83
C TYR A 126 -8.31 3.75 7.47
N GLY A 127 -7.57 3.08 6.58
CA GLY A 127 -7.81 1.68 6.26
C GLY A 127 -7.73 0.76 7.47
N VAL A 128 -6.72 0.94 8.32
CA VAL A 128 -6.58 0.19 9.58
C VAL A 128 -7.76 0.49 10.54
N GLY A 129 -8.18 1.75 10.65
CA GLY A 129 -9.36 2.13 11.43
C GLY A 129 -10.63 1.43 10.93
N MET A 130 -10.89 1.48 9.62
CA MET A 130 -12.04 0.81 8.98
C MET A 130 -11.99 -0.71 9.17
N ALA A 131 -10.83 -1.33 9.01
CA ALA A 131 -10.65 -2.77 9.27
C ALA A 131 -10.97 -3.13 10.73
N SER A 132 -10.49 -2.33 11.67
CA SER A 132 -10.83 -2.49 13.09
C SER A 132 -12.33 -2.44 13.33
N ASP A 133 -13.03 -1.48 12.71
CA ASP A 133 -14.49 -1.35 12.88
C ASP A 133 -15.25 -2.50 12.23
N LEU A 134 -14.84 -3.00 11.07
CA LEU A 134 -15.40 -4.18 10.43
C LEU A 134 -15.26 -5.43 11.32
N ILE A 135 -14.11 -5.60 11.98
CA ILE A 135 -13.86 -6.73 12.88
C ILE A 135 -14.67 -6.58 14.16
N ARG A 136 -14.68 -5.41 14.76
CA ARG A 136 -15.38 -5.14 16.03
C ARG A 136 -16.90 -5.23 15.89
N SER A 137 -17.44 -4.78 14.76
CA SER A 137 -18.86 -4.93 14.44
C SER A 137 -19.27 -6.40 14.17
N GLY A 138 -18.28 -7.27 13.88
CA GLY A 138 -18.50 -8.66 13.49
C GLY A 138 -18.85 -8.82 12.01
N SER A 139 -18.67 -7.77 11.20
CA SER A 139 -18.88 -7.82 9.75
C SER A 139 -17.78 -8.61 9.04
N ALA A 140 -16.57 -8.63 9.61
CA ALA A 140 -15.43 -9.40 9.14
C ALA A 140 -14.69 -10.09 10.30
N ASN A 141 -13.90 -11.12 9.99
CA ASN A 141 -12.96 -11.76 10.91
C ASN A 141 -11.53 -11.40 10.56
N TYR A 142 -11.21 -11.43 9.26
CA TYR A 142 -9.88 -11.11 8.74
C TYR A 142 -9.99 -10.06 7.64
N VAL A 143 -9.20 -9.02 7.76
CA VAL A 143 -9.13 -7.91 6.79
C VAL A 143 -7.67 -7.69 6.42
N LEU A 144 -7.38 -7.65 5.12
CA LEU A 144 -6.12 -7.14 4.59
C LEU A 144 -6.24 -5.64 4.36
N VAL A 145 -5.28 -4.87 4.85
CA VAL A 145 -5.15 -3.45 4.56
C VAL A 145 -3.81 -3.24 3.87
N VAL A 146 -3.82 -2.59 2.73
CA VAL A 146 -2.63 -2.34 1.92
C VAL A 146 -2.49 -0.85 1.68
N GLY A 147 -1.35 -0.28 2.07
CA GLY A 147 -0.92 1.02 1.57
C GLY A 147 0.06 0.81 0.43
N VAL A 148 -0.18 1.40 -0.72
CA VAL A 148 0.68 1.23 -1.88
C VAL A 148 0.73 2.50 -2.73
N GLU A 149 1.94 2.85 -3.17
CA GLU A 149 2.10 3.96 -4.09
C GLU A 149 3.19 3.66 -5.13
N LYS A 150 2.97 4.13 -6.36
CA LYS A 150 3.97 4.29 -7.41
C LYS A 150 4.06 5.77 -7.77
N LEU A 151 4.58 6.55 -6.84
CA LEU A 151 4.66 8.01 -6.96
C LEU A 151 5.66 8.45 -8.03
N SER A 152 6.60 7.60 -8.40
CA SER A 152 7.54 7.87 -9.50
C SER A 152 6.85 8.10 -10.85
N ASP A 153 5.62 7.60 -11.04
CA ASP A 153 4.84 7.83 -12.27
C ASP A 153 4.13 9.20 -12.28
N PHE A 154 4.02 9.87 -11.13
CA PHE A 154 3.26 11.12 -10.97
C PHE A 154 4.12 12.31 -10.52
N THR A 155 5.29 12.05 -9.94
CA THR A 155 6.19 13.10 -9.47
C THR A 155 7.01 13.65 -10.62
N ASP A 156 7.02 14.96 -10.78
CA ASP A 156 7.95 15.62 -11.69
C ASP A 156 9.39 15.42 -11.18
N PRO A 157 10.26 14.73 -11.94
CA PRO A 157 11.61 14.45 -11.50
C PRO A 157 12.53 15.68 -11.44
N ASP A 158 12.07 16.81 -11.97
CA ASP A 158 12.80 18.09 -11.97
C ASP A 158 12.26 19.05 -10.88
N ASP A 159 11.15 18.68 -10.21
CA ASP A 159 10.62 19.49 -9.11
C ASP A 159 11.44 19.31 -7.83
N ARG A 160 12.18 20.36 -7.47
CA ARG A 160 12.99 20.41 -6.24
C ARG A 160 12.19 20.16 -4.96
N GLY A 161 10.88 20.45 -4.95
CA GLY A 161 10.01 20.32 -3.78
C GLY A 161 9.62 18.88 -3.50
N THR A 162 9.51 18.05 -4.52
CA THR A 162 8.89 16.70 -4.40
C THR A 162 9.77 15.55 -4.88
N ALA A 163 10.66 15.76 -5.84
CA ALA A 163 11.43 14.68 -6.45
C ALA A 163 12.34 13.91 -5.48
N PHE A 164 12.79 14.55 -4.39
CA PHE A 164 13.66 13.89 -3.42
C PHE A 164 12.92 13.12 -2.32
N ILE A 165 11.63 13.44 -2.06
CA ILE A 165 10.92 12.98 -0.87
C ILE A 165 10.06 11.74 -1.13
N PHE A 166 9.57 11.54 -2.35
CA PHE A 166 8.68 10.44 -2.69
C PHE A 166 9.43 9.21 -3.19
N ALA A 167 8.79 8.06 -3.02
CA ALA A 167 9.29 6.75 -3.42
C ALA A 167 8.13 5.81 -3.73
N ASP A 168 8.44 4.61 -4.22
CA ASP A 168 7.48 3.57 -4.53
C ASP A 168 7.59 2.41 -3.53
N GLY A 169 6.47 1.73 -3.30
CA GLY A 169 6.41 0.55 -2.45
C GLY A 169 5.01 0.21 -1.98
N ALA A 170 4.90 -0.92 -1.29
CA ALA A 170 3.68 -1.41 -0.66
C ALA A 170 3.94 -2.00 0.72
N GLY A 171 2.93 -1.89 1.60
CA GLY A 171 2.95 -2.48 2.92
C GLY A 171 1.57 -2.66 3.53
#